data_d396713a59e7cf416475705aa429fb8a
#
_entry.id   d396713a59e7cf416475705aa429fb8a
#
_cell.length_a   1.000
_cell.length_b   1.000
_cell.length_c   1.000
_cell.angle_alpha   90.00
_cell.angle_beta   90.00
_cell.angle_gamma   90.00
#
_symmetry.space_group_name_H-M   'P 1'
#
loop_
_entity.id
_entity.type
_entity.pdbx_description
1 polymer ?
#
loop_
_entity_poly.entity_id
_entity_poly.type
_entity_poly.pdbx_seq_one_letter_code
_entity_poly.pdbx_strand_id
1 'polypeptide(L)'
;VNIFGKSSRDIFGEFEGKDYEEDIFDGDVKYHLGWTSERISTSGKKINMNLAPNPSHLESVDPIVQGIARAKLENDFDNNTNKVLPIIVHGDAAIAGQGVVYEVIQMSRLKGYSTGGTVHLIINNQVGFTTNYLDARSSTYCSDVGKVTLSPVLHVNSDDVEAVIPVSYTHLTLPTNKAV
;
A
#
# COMPACT_ATOMS: atom_id res chain seq x y z
N VAL A 1 10.89 0.28 -3.68
CA VAL A 1 12.12 -0.45 -3.35
C VAL A 1 13.19 0.47 -2.79
N ASN A 2 13.39 1.67 -3.35
CA ASN A 2 14.38 2.65 -2.88
C ASN A 2 14.17 3.03 -1.40
N ILE A 3 12.92 3.31 -0.99
CA ILE A 3 12.56 3.56 0.42
C ILE A 3 12.99 2.42 1.34
N PHE A 4 12.97 1.19 0.85
CA PHE A 4 13.44 0.01 1.58
C PHE A 4 14.97 -0.13 1.60
N GLY A 5 15.72 0.75 0.96
CA GLY A 5 17.17 0.85 1.03
C GLY A 5 17.94 0.31 -0.14
N LYS A 6 17.27 -0.13 -1.20
CA LYS A 6 17.94 -0.47 -2.44
C LYS A 6 18.42 0.80 -3.11
N SER A 7 19.70 0.85 -3.48
CA SER A 7 20.26 2.04 -4.10
C SER A 7 19.68 2.27 -5.50
N SER A 8 19.58 3.52 -5.93
CA SER A 8 19.14 3.84 -7.29
C SER A 8 20.09 3.22 -8.34
N ARG A 9 21.38 3.11 -8.02
CA ARG A 9 22.38 2.48 -8.90
C ARG A 9 22.05 0.99 -9.12
N ASP A 10 21.73 0.27 -8.05
CA ASP A 10 21.39 -1.16 -8.15
C ASP A 10 20.08 -1.35 -8.93
N ILE A 11 19.09 -0.48 -8.67
CA ILE A 11 17.83 -0.51 -9.40
C ILE A 11 18.06 -0.30 -10.89
N PHE A 12 18.83 0.73 -11.28
CA PHE A 12 19.11 0.99 -12.69
C PHE A 12 19.99 -0.10 -13.31
N GLY A 13 20.97 -0.64 -12.57
CA GLY A 13 21.77 -1.77 -13.01
C GLY A 13 20.93 -3.00 -13.37
N GLU A 14 19.95 -3.31 -12.54
CA GLU A 14 18.99 -4.40 -12.81
C GLU A 14 18.13 -4.16 -14.05
N PHE A 15 17.65 -2.92 -14.26
CA PHE A 15 16.91 -2.57 -15.49
C PHE A 15 17.78 -2.65 -16.74
N GLU A 16 19.07 -2.37 -16.62
CA GLU A 16 20.04 -2.48 -17.73
C GLU A 16 20.54 -3.93 -17.93
N GLY A 17 20.19 -4.85 -17.06
CA GLY A 17 20.61 -6.25 -17.15
C GLY A 17 22.08 -6.50 -16.81
N LYS A 18 22.73 -5.57 -16.09
CA LYS A 18 24.18 -5.64 -15.82
C LYS A 18 24.59 -6.53 -14.65
N ASP A 19 23.67 -6.87 -13.77
CA ASP A 19 23.97 -7.52 -12.48
C ASP A 19 23.41 -8.96 -12.38
N TYR A 20 23.19 -9.66 -13.50
CA TYR A 20 22.72 -11.03 -13.46
C TYR A 20 23.81 -12.01 -13.90
N GLU A 21 24.23 -12.85 -13.00
CA GLU A 21 24.77 -14.16 -13.34
C GLU A 21 23.61 -14.95 -13.95
N GLU A 22 23.74 -15.28 -15.23
CA GLU A 22 22.68 -15.83 -16.10
C GLU A 22 22.10 -17.19 -15.68
N ASP A 23 22.50 -17.77 -14.54
CA ASP A 23 22.36 -19.19 -14.34
C ASP A 23 21.36 -19.67 -13.28
N ILE A 24 20.58 -18.80 -12.60
CA ILE A 24 19.85 -19.33 -11.44
C ILE A 24 18.32 -19.15 -11.46
N PHE A 25 17.74 -18.15 -12.10
CA PHE A 25 16.27 -18.01 -12.17
C PHE A 25 15.82 -17.15 -13.35
N ASP A 26 14.95 -17.70 -14.20
CA ASP A 26 13.99 -16.89 -14.97
C ASP A 26 13.07 -16.16 -13.99
N GLY A 27 13.54 -15.02 -13.48
CA GLY A 27 12.85 -14.26 -12.46
C GLY A 27 11.66 -13.49 -13.00
N ASP A 28 10.68 -13.25 -12.15
CA ASP A 28 9.57 -12.34 -12.39
C ASP A 28 10.08 -10.89 -12.65
N VAL A 29 9.24 -10.05 -13.21
CA VAL A 29 9.57 -8.63 -13.44
C VAL A 29 9.97 -7.97 -12.12
N LYS A 30 11.05 -7.20 -12.16
CA LYS A 30 11.75 -6.72 -10.96
C LYS A 30 10.91 -5.86 -10.01
N TYR A 31 9.92 -5.16 -10.51
CA TYR A 31 9.01 -4.35 -9.70
C TYR A 31 7.92 -5.16 -8.98
N HIS A 32 7.80 -6.46 -9.27
CA HIS A 32 6.90 -7.37 -8.54
C HIS A 32 7.55 -8.04 -7.33
N LEU A 33 8.88 -7.95 -7.20
CA LEU A 33 9.61 -8.61 -6.14
C LEU A 33 9.33 -7.98 -4.78
N GLY A 34 9.24 -8.83 -3.76
CA GLY A 34 9.17 -8.41 -2.38
C GLY A 34 10.52 -7.93 -1.84
N TRP A 35 10.49 -7.24 -0.72
CA TRP A 35 11.69 -6.76 -0.05
C TRP A 35 11.47 -6.62 1.45
N THR A 36 12.49 -6.93 2.23
CA THR A 36 12.44 -6.70 3.68
C THR A 36 13.63 -5.86 4.11
N SER A 37 13.40 -4.88 4.95
CA SER A 37 14.45 -4.04 5.49
C SER A 37 14.11 -3.50 6.88
N GLU A 38 15.13 -3.06 7.59
CA GLU A 38 15.01 -2.34 8.84
C GLU A 38 15.37 -0.86 8.63
N ARG A 39 14.60 0.03 9.22
CA ARG A 39 14.86 1.47 9.20
C ARG A 39 14.83 2.03 10.61
N ILE A 40 15.56 3.09 10.81
CA ILE A 40 15.52 3.87 12.05
C ILE A 40 14.70 5.12 11.78
N SER A 41 13.64 5.32 12.57
CA SER A 41 12.84 6.54 12.50
C SER A 41 13.60 7.75 12.99
N THR A 42 13.08 8.95 12.72
CA THR A 42 13.63 10.21 13.25
C THR A 42 13.65 10.27 14.78
N SER A 43 12.80 9.49 15.44
CA SER A 43 12.77 9.33 16.88
C SER A 43 13.69 8.23 17.41
N GLY A 44 14.55 7.63 16.58
CA GLY A 44 15.49 6.58 16.94
C GLY A 44 14.88 5.18 17.09
N LYS A 45 13.61 5.00 16.76
CA LYS A 45 12.96 3.68 16.85
C LYS A 45 13.24 2.84 15.61
N LYS A 46 13.51 1.56 15.80
CA LYS A 46 13.60 0.57 14.72
C LYS A 46 12.20 0.27 14.16
N ILE A 47 12.11 0.26 12.84
CA ILE A 47 10.91 -0.07 12.08
C ILE A 47 11.29 -1.18 11.10
N ASN A 48 10.62 -2.32 11.21
CA ASN A 48 10.74 -3.39 10.24
C ASN A 48 9.76 -3.12 9.10
N MET A 49 10.27 -3.05 7.89
CA MET A 49 9.50 -2.81 6.68
C MET A 49 9.48 -4.07 5.83
N ASN A 50 8.31 -4.46 5.39
CA ASN A 50 8.12 -5.62 4.52
C ASN A 50 7.29 -5.19 3.30
N LEU A 51 7.87 -5.30 2.13
CA LEU A 51 7.18 -5.13 0.86
C LEU A 51 6.73 -6.50 0.36
N ALA A 52 5.44 -6.71 0.27
CA ALA A 52 4.90 -7.94 -0.29
C ALA A 52 5.19 -8.02 -1.81
N PRO A 53 5.59 -9.16 -2.33
CA PRO A 53 5.62 -9.37 -3.77
C PRO A 53 4.20 -9.27 -4.33
N ASN A 54 4.06 -8.73 -5.52
CA ASN A 54 2.76 -8.56 -6.16
C ASN A 54 2.79 -9.03 -7.61
N PRO A 55 1.72 -9.62 -8.13
CA PRO A 55 1.61 -9.99 -9.54
C PRO A 55 1.16 -8.78 -10.39
N SER A 56 1.14 -8.96 -11.71
CA SER A 56 0.58 -7.96 -12.65
C SER A 56 -0.93 -7.75 -12.52
N HIS A 57 -1.62 -8.63 -11.79
CA HIS A 57 -3.06 -8.47 -11.51
C HIS A 57 -3.25 -7.37 -10.48
N LEU A 58 -3.75 -6.24 -10.91
CA LEU A 58 -3.98 -5.07 -10.08
C LEU A 58 -4.85 -5.40 -8.87
N GLU A 59 -4.48 -4.88 -7.70
CA GLU A 59 -5.16 -4.99 -6.41
C GLU A 59 -5.20 -6.41 -5.81
N SER A 60 -4.72 -7.43 -6.50
CA SER A 60 -4.73 -8.82 -5.97
C SER A 60 -3.81 -9.00 -4.75
N VAL A 61 -2.88 -8.09 -4.53
CA VAL A 61 -2.00 -8.08 -3.35
C VAL A 61 -2.71 -7.57 -2.09
N ASP A 62 -3.83 -6.86 -2.21
CA ASP A 62 -4.52 -6.26 -1.06
C ASP A 62 -4.90 -7.29 0.00
N PRO A 63 -5.59 -8.39 -0.30
CA PRO A 63 -5.89 -9.42 0.68
C PRO A 63 -4.64 -10.11 1.22
N ILE A 64 -3.57 -10.21 0.42
CA ILE A 64 -2.30 -10.80 0.84
C ILE A 64 -1.64 -9.93 1.92
N VAL A 65 -1.61 -8.62 1.73
CA VAL A 65 -1.09 -7.67 2.73
C VAL A 65 -1.89 -7.76 4.03
N GLN A 66 -3.21 -7.88 3.96
CA GLN A 66 -4.05 -8.08 5.14
C GLN A 66 -3.72 -9.41 5.83
N GLY A 67 -3.56 -10.50 5.09
CA GLY A 67 -3.16 -11.80 5.63
C GLY A 67 -1.80 -11.77 6.32
N ILE A 68 -0.80 -11.13 5.70
CA ILE A 68 0.54 -10.94 6.29
C ILE A 68 0.44 -10.12 7.59
N ALA A 69 -0.31 -9.02 7.57
CA ALA A 69 -0.50 -8.18 8.74
C ALA A 69 -1.17 -8.95 9.88
N ARG A 70 -2.23 -9.71 9.58
CA ARG A 70 -2.93 -10.56 10.54
C ARG A 70 -2.01 -11.62 11.15
N ALA A 71 -1.26 -12.33 10.32
CA ALA A 71 -0.31 -13.34 10.79
C ALA A 71 0.77 -12.75 11.73
N LYS A 72 1.30 -11.57 11.38
CA LYS A 72 2.25 -10.86 12.26
C LYS A 72 1.63 -10.45 13.60
N LEU A 73 0.41 -9.93 13.58
CA LEU A 73 -0.30 -9.57 14.80
C LEU A 73 -0.48 -10.78 15.72
N GLU A 74 -0.89 -11.91 15.19
CA GLU A 74 -1.14 -13.13 15.97
C GLU A 74 0.15 -13.77 16.48
N ASN A 75 1.18 -13.87 15.63
CA ASN A 75 2.39 -14.63 15.95
C ASN A 75 3.43 -13.80 16.71
N ASP A 76 3.55 -12.51 16.43
CA ASP A 76 4.67 -11.70 16.90
C ASP A 76 4.26 -10.65 17.95
N PHE A 77 2.97 -10.30 18.02
CA PHE A 77 2.53 -9.12 18.79
C PHE A 77 1.28 -9.32 19.66
N ASP A 78 0.89 -10.55 19.95
CA ASP A 78 -0.28 -10.86 20.81
C ASP A 78 -1.56 -10.09 20.41
N ASN A 79 -1.78 -9.95 19.11
CA ASN A 79 -2.87 -9.17 18.52
C ASN A 79 -2.86 -7.66 18.85
N ASN A 80 -1.74 -7.11 19.25
CA ASN A 80 -1.61 -5.67 19.49
C ASN A 80 -1.57 -4.90 18.16
N THR A 81 -2.72 -4.39 17.73
CA THR A 81 -2.89 -3.67 16.46
C THR A 81 -2.05 -2.39 16.32
N ASN A 82 -1.49 -1.86 17.42
CA ASN A 82 -0.59 -0.70 17.37
C ASN A 82 0.85 -1.08 16.91
N LYS A 83 1.11 -2.34 16.64
CA LYS A 83 2.45 -2.84 16.27
C LYS A 83 2.64 -3.09 14.78
N VAL A 84 1.55 -3.18 14.03
CA VAL A 84 1.58 -3.45 12.59
C VAL A 84 0.73 -2.42 11.86
N LEU A 85 1.27 -1.81 10.82
CA LEU A 85 0.56 -0.87 9.96
C LEU A 85 0.60 -1.38 8.52
N PRO A 86 -0.49 -1.97 8.02
CA PRO A 86 -0.64 -2.25 6.60
C PRO A 86 -0.76 -0.94 5.80
N ILE A 87 -0.01 -0.87 4.70
CA ILE A 87 -0.08 0.27 3.76
C ILE A 87 -0.23 -0.32 2.36
N ILE A 88 -1.21 0.13 1.61
CA ILE A 88 -1.46 -0.27 0.24
C ILE A 88 -1.41 0.97 -0.65
N VAL A 89 -0.68 0.86 -1.76
CA VAL A 89 -0.56 1.94 -2.74
C VAL A 89 -1.33 1.56 -3.99
N HIS A 90 -2.27 2.41 -4.38
CA HIS A 90 -3.20 2.18 -5.48
C HIS A 90 -3.01 3.18 -6.61
N GLY A 91 -3.28 2.75 -7.83
CA GLY A 91 -3.63 3.66 -8.92
C GLY A 91 -5.13 4.00 -8.87
N ASP A 92 -5.52 5.18 -9.31
CA ASP A 92 -6.91 5.65 -9.26
C ASP A 92 -7.88 4.82 -10.10
N ALA A 93 -7.44 4.32 -11.24
CA ALA A 93 -8.25 3.44 -12.08
C ALA A 93 -8.41 2.05 -11.46
N ALA A 94 -7.37 1.52 -10.82
CA ALA A 94 -7.38 0.20 -10.20
C ALA A 94 -8.30 0.16 -8.98
N ILE A 95 -8.12 1.05 -8.02
CA ILE A 95 -8.95 1.07 -6.79
C ILE A 95 -10.43 1.26 -7.08
N ALA A 96 -10.78 2.04 -8.11
CA ALA A 96 -12.16 2.29 -8.50
C ALA A 96 -12.77 1.14 -9.32
N GLY A 97 -11.95 0.34 -10.01
CA GLY A 97 -12.40 -0.65 -10.99
C GLY A 97 -12.30 -2.11 -10.57
N GLN A 98 -11.48 -2.44 -9.59
CA GLN A 98 -11.24 -3.83 -9.18
C GLN A 98 -12.13 -4.25 -8.00
N GLY A 99 -12.98 -5.26 -8.21
CA GLY A 99 -13.95 -5.74 -7.21
C GLY A 99 -13.29 -6.25 -5.93
N VAL A 100 -12.07 -6.78 -5.99
CA VAL A 100 -11.31 -7.27 -4.83
C VAL A 100 -11.08 -6.18 -3.78
N VAL A 101 -10.92 -4.92 -4.18
CA VAL A 101 -10.78 -3.78 -3.26
C VAL A 101 -12.03 -3.66 -2.37
N TYR A 102 -13.21 -3.72 -2.99
CA TYR A 102 -14.46 -3.65 -2.26
C TYR A 102 -14.63 -4.82 -1.28
N GLU A 103 -14.26 -6.03 -1.71
CA GLU A 103 -14.32 -7.23 -0.87
C GLU A 103 -13.40 -7.11 0.35
N VAL A 104 -12.16 -6.65 0.15
CA VAL A 104 -11.20 -6.43 1.24
C VAL A 104 -11.71 -5.37 2.23
N ILE A 105 -12.26 -4.28 1.74
CA ILE A 105 -12.84 -3.24 2.60
C ILE A 105 -14.02 -3.78 3.40
N GLN A 106 -14.88 -4.60 2.81
CA GLN A 106 -16.00 -5.22 3.51
C GLN A 106 -15.55 -6.20 4.61
N MET A 107 -14.41 -6.83 4.46
CA MET A 107 -13.83 -7.71 5.48
C MET A 107 -13.19 -6.97 6.65
N SER A 108 -12.86 -5.69 6.51
CA SER A 108 -11.98 -4.94 7.42
C SER A 108 -12.43 -4.93 8.89
N ARG A 109 -13.72 -5.00 9.17
CA ARG A 109 -14.28 -4.99 10.52
C ARG A 109 -14.76 -6.36 11.01
N LEU A 110 -14.60 -7.39 10.21
CA LEU A 110 -14.99 -8.74 10.60
C LEU A 110 -13.93 -9.33 11.55
N LYS A 111 -14.37 -9.95 12.64
CA LYS A 111 -13.50 -10.48 13.70
C LYS A 111 -12.39 -11.40 13.18
N GLY A 112 -12.66 -12.20 12.16
CA GLY A 112 -11.69 -13.13 11.57
C GLY A 112 -10.67 -12.47 10.63
N TYR A 113 -10.91 -11.22 10.20
CA TYR A 113 -10.11 -10.55 9.16
C TYR A 113 -9.51 -9.22 9.60
N SER A 114 -10.01 -8.62 10.67
CA SER A 114 -9.56 -7.30 11.12
C SER A 114 -8.07 -7.29 11.46
N THR A 115 -7.37 -6.25 10.99
CA THR A 115 -5.95 -5.99 11.26
C THR A 115 -5.73 -4.72 12.08
N GLY A 116 -6.81 -4.06 12.53
CA GLY A 116 -6.74 -2.80 13.27
C GLY A 116 -6.81 -1.54 12.39
N GLY A 117 -6.70 -1.70 11.09
CA GLY A 117 -6.80 -0.63 10.09
C GLY A 117 -5.71 -0.71 9.04
N THR A 118 -5.97 -0.08 7.90
CA THR A 118 -5.07 -0.05 6.74
C THR A 118 -5.02 1.36 6.19
N VAL A 119 -3.83 1.84 5.85
CA VAL A 119 -3.64 3.09 5.13
C VAL A 119 -3.67 2.81 3.64
N HIS A 120 -4.60 3.44 2.94
CA HIS A 120 -4.70 3.39 1.49
C HIS A 120 -4.15 4.69 0.90
N LEU A 121 -3.07 4.59 0.13
CA LEU A 121 -2.47 5.70 -0.60
C LEU A 121 -2.91 5.62 -2.06
N ILE A 122 -3.67 6.60 -2.52
CA ILE A 122 -4.18 6.60 -3.88
C ILE A 122 -3.43 7.63 -4.70
N ILE A 123 -2.69 7.17 -5.69
CA ILE A 123 -2.00 8.01 -6.66
C ILE A 123 -2.99 8.32 -7.79
N ASN A 124 -3.66 9.47 -7.66
CA ASN A 124 -4.65 9.91 -8.65
C ASN A 124 -3.95 10.64 -9.80
N ASN A 125 -3.25 9.90 -10.63
CA ASN A 125 -2.59 10.42 -11.82
C ASN A 125 -3.50 10.42 -13.07
N GLN A 126 -4.74 9.96 -12.93
CA GLN A 126 -5.76 9.88 -13.99
C GLN A 126 -5.35 8.99 -15.19
N VAL A 127 -4.43 8.07 -14.96
CA VAL A 127 -3.95 7.12 -15.97
C VAL A 127 -4.65 5.77 -15.80
N GLY A 128 -5.45 5.39 -16.78
CA GLY A 128 -6.14 4.11 -16.85
C GLY A 128 -6.03 3.51 -18.27
N PHE A 129 -4.81 3.15 -18.69
CA PHE A 129 -4.52 2.74 -20.07
C PHE A 129 -5.00 3.79 -21.08
N THR A 130 -5.95 3.42 -21.93
CA THR A 130 -6.52 4.29 -22.98
C THR A 130 -7.84 4.96 -22.58
N THR A 131 -8.33 4.69 -21.36
CA THR A 131 -9.63 5.21 -20.88
C THR A 131 -9.42 6.54 -20.16
N ASN A 132 -10.14 7.56 -20.57
CA ASN A 132 -10.17 8.84 -19.88
C ASN A 132 -10.83 8.65 -18.50
N TYR A 133 -10.33 9.32 -17.48
CA TYR A 133 -10.87 9.19 -16.12
C TYR A 133 -12.34 9.58 -16.00
N LEU A 134 -12.84 10.47 -16.86
CA LEU A 134 -14.25 10.86 -16.93
C LEU A 134 -15.16 9.72 -17.42
N ASP A 135 -14.61 8.79 -18.19
CA ASP A 135 -15.32 7.63 -18.73
C ASP A 135 -15.07 6.36 -17.92
N ALA A 136 -14.17 6.43 -16.92
CA ALA A 136 -13.69 5.25 -16.21
C ALA A 136 -14.55 4.89 -14.98
N ARG A 137 -15.26 5.84 -14.40
CA ARG A 137 -16.05 5.63 -13.18
C ARG A 137 -17.21 6.62 -13.05
N SER A 138 -18.28 6.19 -12.38
CA SER A 138 -19.43 7.05 -12.06
C SER A 138 -19.22 7.92 -10.83
N SER A 139 -18.33 7.51 -9.92
CA SER A 139 -18.01 8.30 -8.72
C SER A 139 -17.18 9.53 -9.05
N THR A 140 -17.41 10.62 -8.32
CA THR A 140 -16.64 11.87 -8.50
C THR A 140 -15.16 11.65 -8.19
N TYR A 141 -14.86 10.92 -7.11
CA TYR A 141 -13.48 10.65 -6.69
C TYR A 141 -13.19 9.14 -6.74
N CYS A 142 -11.97 8.78 -7.13
CA CYS A 142 -11.52 7.40 -7.09
C CYS A 142 -11.49 6.83 -5.66
N SER A 143 -11.33 7.71 -4.67
CA SER A 143 -11.33 7.39 -3.25
C SER A 143 -12.74 7.19 -2.64
N ASP A 144 -13.82 7.31 -3.42
CA ASP A 144 -15.19 7.16 -2.92
C ASP A 144 -15.49 5.77 -2.35
N VAL A 145 -14.68 4.78 -2.68
CA VAL A 145 -14.70 3.46 -2.04
C VAL A 145 -14.54 3.53 -0.50
N GLY A 146 -13.82 4.53 0.01
CA GLY A 146 -13.69 4.77 1.45
C GLY A 146 -15.01 5.13 2.16
N LYS A 147 -16.00 5.62 1.41
CA LYS A 147 -17.34 5.93 1.94
C LYS A 147 -18.11 4.70 2.39
N VAL A 148 -17.77 3.52 1.86
CA VAL A 148 -18.40 2.25 2.23
C VAL A 148 -18.28 1.96 3.73
N THR A 149 -17.16 2.29 4.31
CA THR A 149 -16.90 2.10 5.74
C THR A 149 -16.90 3.40 6.54
N LEU A 150 -17.30 4.52 5.93
CA LEU A 150 -17.24 5.85 6.52
C LEU A 150 -15.83 6.21 7.03
N SER A 151 -14.83 5.75 6.31
CA SER A 151 -13.44 6.02 6.63
C SER A 151 -13.06 7.47 6.29
N PRO A 152 -12.14 8.09 7.04
CA PRO A 152 -11.60 9.40 6.67
C PRO A 152 -10.95 9.36 5.28
N VAL A 153 -11.25 10.33 4.45
CA VAL A 153 -10.64 10.50 3.13
C VAL A 153 -10.00 11.89 3.08
N LEU A 154 -8.72 11.92 2.80
CA LEU A 154 -7.93 13.13 2.72
C LEU A 154 -7.47 13.34 1.27
N HIS A 155 -7.65 14.54 0.74
CA HIS A 155 -7.18 14.92 -0.58
C HIS A 155 -6.09 15.96 -0.45
N VAL A 156 -4.99 15.76 -1.15
CA VAL A 156 -3.86 16.69 -1.18
C VAL A 156 -3.28 16.76 -2.57
N ASN A 157 -2.83 17.94 -2.98
CA ASN A 157 -2.08 18.09 -4.22
C ASN A 157 -0.68 17.47 -4.06
N SER A 158 -0.39 16.40 -4.79
CA SER A 158 0.88 15.69 -4.71
C SER A 158 2.08 16.46 -5.27
N ASP A 159 1.85 17.51 -6.06
CA ASP A 159 2.91 18.41 -6.54
C ASP A 159 3.44 19.32 -5.43
N ASP A 160 2.69 19.46 -4.35
CA ASP A 160 3.09 20.15 -3.13
C ASP A 160 3.51 19.14 -2.06
N VAL A 161 4.78 18.78 -2.07
CA VAL A 161 5.35 17.80 -1.13
C VAL A 161 5.24 18.27 0.32
N GLU A 162 5.34 19.57 0.56
CA GLU A 162 5.22 20.16 1.90
C GLU A 162 3.81 20.01 2.44
N ALA A 163 2.79 20.08 1.59
CA ALA A 163 1.40 19.80 1.96
C ALA A 163 1.12 18.32 2.20
N VAL A 164 1.76 17.42 1.44
CA VAL A 164 1.58 15.96 1.59
C VAL A 164 2.01 15.46 2.97
N ILE A 165 3.11 15.99 3.49
CA ILE A 165 3.69 15.53 4.77
C ILE A 165 2.70 15.70 5.94
N PRO A 166 2.16 16.89 6.26
CA PRO A 166 1.24 17.05 7.36
C PRO A 166 -0.07 16.27 7.17
N VAL A 167 -0.56 16.13 5.93
CA VAL A 167 -1.76 15.31 5.66
C VAL A 167 -1.52 13.86 6.02
N SER A 168 -0.37 13.31 5.64
CA SER A 168 0.01 11.94 5.99
C SER A 168 0.10 11.74 7.51
N TYR A 169 0.68 12.71 8.23
CA TYR A 169 0.73 12.65 9.70
C TYR A 169 -0.63 12.79 10.35
N THR A 170 -1.55 13.55 9.79
CA THR A 170 -2.90 13.71 10.33
C THR A 170 -3.60 12.36 10.46
N HIS A 171 -3.48 11.51 9.46
CA HIS A 171 -4.07 10.17 9.53
C HIS A 171 -3.43 9.30 10.62
N LEU A 172 -2.11 9.34 10.76
CA LEU A 172 -1.37 8.54 11.74
C LEU A 172 -1.58 9.01 13.18
N THR A 173 -1.98 10.27 13.38
CA THR A 173 -2.18 10.88 14.72
C THR A 173 -3.64 10.90 15.17
N LEU A 174 -4.58 10.60 14.27
CA LEU A 174 -5.98 10.43 14.68
C LEU A 174 -6.07 9.24 15.63
N PRO A 175 -6.73 9.38 16.80
CA PRO A 175 -6.88 8.27 17.72
C PRO A 175 -7.65 7.14 17.00
N THR A 176 -6.95 6.07 16.69
CA THR A 176 -7.48 4.87 16.00
C THR A 176 -8.58 4.17 16.81
N ASN A 177 -8.80 4.56 18.06
CA ASN A 177 -9.81 4.02 18.94
C ASN A 177 -11.25 4.43 18.60
N LYS A 178 -11.47 5.21 17.54
CA LYS A 178 -12.80 5.65 17.10
C LYS A 178 -13.02 5.58 15.58
N ALA A 179 -12.27 4.76 14.86
CA ALA A 179 -12.74 4.33 13.56
C ALA A 179 -13.88 3.33 13.80
N VAL A 180 -15.07 3.88 13.94
CA VAL A 180 -16.32 3.13 14.02
C VAL A 180 -16.60 2.50 12.67
#